data_99bbd3ecc4b86eef9718087fc82b43bf
#
_entry.id   99bbd3ecc4b86eef9718087fc82b43bf
#
_cell.length_a   1.000
_cell.length_b   1.000
_cell.length_c   1.000
_cell.angle_alpha   90.00
_cell.angle_beta   90.00
_cell.angle_gamma   90.00
#
_symmetry.space_group_name_H-M   'P 1'
#
loop_
_entity.id
_entity.type
_entity.pdbx_description
1 polymer ?
#
loop_
_entity_poly.entity_id
_entity_poly.type
_entity_poly.pdbx_seq_one_letter_code
_entity_poly.pdbx_strand_id
1 'polypeptide(L)'
;MNIRRAKTTDMGGINKLLEQVLMVHHNGRPDLFKSGAKKYTDEELELIIADDKKPIFVAVDDEEHVMGYAFCLFQQHLNNNILTDIKTLYIDDLCVDESLRGMHIGRQLYDYVLNFAKEQGCYNLTLNVWSCNESAMKFYEKCGLVPQKVGMEKIL
;
A
#
# COMPACT_ATOMS: atom_id res chain seq x y z
N MET A 1 15.19 7.37 -11.01
CA MET A 1 14.01 7.12 -10.16
C MET A 1 14.22 7.73 -8.79
N ASN A 2 13.22 8.40 -8.26
CA ASN A 2 13.22 8.97 -6.91
C ASN A 2 12.01 8.46 -6.14
N ILE A 3 12.17 8.16 -4.85
CA ILE A 3 11.07 7.80 -3.95
C ILE A 3 10.95 8.90 -2.90
N ARG A 4 9.75 9.44 -2.75
CA ARG A 4 9.48 10.56 -1.86
C ARG A 4 8.02 10.55 -1.37
N ARG A 5 7.73 11.43 -0.43
CA ARG A 5 6.36 11.68 -0.01
C ARG A 5 5.52 12.20 -1.18
N ALA A 6 4.29 11.72 -1.30
CA ALA A 6 3.35 12.17 -2.33
C ALA A 6 2.97 13.63 -2.17
N LYS A 7 2.74 14.31 -3.29
CA LYS A 7 2.24 15.69 -3.39
C LYS A 7 0.91 15.70 -4.13
N THR A 8 0.17 16.79 -4.04
CA THR A 8 -1.10 16.95 -4.77
C THR A 8 -0.92 16.84 -6.28
N THR A 9 0.24 17.23 -6.80
CA THR A 9 0.58 17.08 -8.22
C THR A 9 0.71 15.63 -8.68
N ASP A 10 0.83 14.68 -7.75
CA ASP A 10 0.90 13.24 -8.07
C ASP A 10 -0.47 12.57 -8.17
N MET A 11 -1.56 13.26 -7.83
CA MET A 11 -2.89 12.67 -7.71
C MET A 11 -3.36 11.97 -8.98
N GLY A 12 -3.10 12.56 -10.16
CA GLY A 12 -3.45 11.95 -11.44
C GLY A 12 -2.78 10.60 -11.66
N GLY A 13 -1.48 10.52 -11.38
CA GLY A 13 -0.72 9.27 -11.47
C GLY A 13 -1.14 8.25 -10.44
N ILE A 14 -1.41 8.68 -9.21
CA ILE A 14 -1.90 7.81 -8.13
C ILE A 14 -3.26 7.22 -8.52
N ASN A 15 -4.19 8.03 -8.99
CA ASN A 15 -5.52 7.57 -9.40
C ASN A 15 -5.45 6.53 -10.52
N LYS A 16 -4.55 6.71 -11.49
CA LYS A 16 -4.33 5.72 -12.55
C LYS A 16 -3.94 4.34 -11.99
N LEU A 17 -3.04 4.32 -11.00
CA LEU A 17 -2.61 3.07 -10.36
C LEU A 17 -3.70 2.47 -9.47
N LEU A 18 -4.48 3.29 -8.79
CA LEU A 18 -5.64 2.83 -7.99
C LEU A 18 -6.66 2.10 -8.87
N GLU A 19 -6.88 2.56 -10.09
CA GLU A 19 -7.74 1.88 -11.07
C GLU A 19 -7.16 0.52 -11.45
N GLN A 20 -5.86 0.42 -11.70
CA GLN A 20 -5.19 -0.84 -12.03
C GLN A 20 -5.35 -1.88 -10.91
N VAL A 21 -5.10 -1.49 -9.66
CA VAL A 21 -5.18 -2.41 -8.52
C VAL A 21 -6.62 -2.84 -8.23
N LEU A 22 -7.59 -1.95 -8.41
CA LEU A 22 -9.00 -2.31 -8.27
C LEU A 22 -9.40 -3.39 -9.29
N MET A 23 -8.91 -3.29 -10.53
CA MET A 23 -9.19 -4.31 -11.56
C MET A 23 -8.58 -5.67 -11.20
N VAL A 24 -7.39 -5.69 -10.61
CA VAL A 24 -6.78 -6.93 -10.09
C VAL A 24 -7.69 -7.56 -9.02
N HIS A 25 -8.16 -6.77 -8.07
CA HIS A 25 -9.06 -7.26 -7.01
C HIS A 25 -10.42 -7.68 -7.56
N HIS A 26 -10.99 -6.90 -8.47
CA HIS A 26 -12.26 -7.26 -9.13
C HIS A 26 -12.14 -8.57 -9.91
N ASN A 27 -11.07 -8.75 -10.67
CA ASN A 27 -10.86 -9.99 -11.45
C ASN A 27 -10.67 -11.20 -10.54
N GLY A 28 -10.05 -11.03 -9.38
CA GLY A 28 -9.86 -12.10 -8.40
C GLY A 28 -11.11 -12.40 -7.57
N ARG A 29 -11.86 -11.37 -7.18
CA ARG A 29 -13.05 -11.48 -6.34
C ARG A 29 -14.14 -10.51 -6.83
N PRO A 30 -14.78 -10.79 -7.99
CA PRO A 30 -15.81 -9.91 -8.53
C PRO A 30 -17.06 -9.81 -7.65
N ASP A 31 -17.26 -10.75 -6.75
CA ASP A 31 -18.33 -10.73 -5.73
C ASP A 31 -18.08 -9.67 -4.64
N LEU A 32 -16.82 -9.28 -4.39
CA LEU A 32 -16.45 -8.32 -3.35
C LEU A 32 -16.13 -6.93 -3.91
N PHE A 33 -15.52 -6.86 -5.09
CA PHE A 33 -15.01 -5.61 -5.64
C PHE A 33 -15.78 -5.18 -6.88
N LYS A 34 -16.21 -3.92 -6.90
CA LYS A 34 -16.85 -3.30 -8.07
C LYS A 34 -15.85 -3.15 -9.22
N SER A 35 -16.36 -3.18 -10.44
CA SER A 35 -15.60 -2.81 -11.63
C SER A 35 -15.73 -1.31 -11.90
N GLY A 36 -14.62 -0.64 -12.29
CA GLY A 36 -14.62 0.74 -12.74
C GLY A 36 -14.93 1.78 -11.67
N ALA A 37 -14.93 1.42 -10.40
CA ALA A 37 -15.14 2.35 -9.29
C ALA A 37 -13.85 3.12 -8.97
N LYS A 38 -14.00 4.29 -8.36
CA LYS A 38 -12.90 5.11 -7.86
C LYS A 38 -12.80 4.94 -6.34
N LYS A 39 -11.63 4.52 -5.84
CA LYS A 39 -11.44 4.22 -4.40
C LYS A 39 -11.63 5.47 -3.54
N TYR A 40 -11.09 6.61 -3.97
CA TYR A 40 -11.19 7.89 -3.25
C TYR A 40 -11.71 8.98 -4.17
N THR A 41 -12.49 9.91 -3.64
CA THR A 41 -12.73 11.19 -4.33
C THR A 41 -11.43 12.00 -4.30
N ASP A 42 -11.32 13.02 -5.15
CA ASP A 42 -10.13 13.88 -5.17
C ASP A 42 -9.95 14.61 -3.83
N GLU A 43 -11.05 15.03 -3.20
CA GLU A 43 -11.04 15.66 -1.88
C GLU A 43 -10.54 14.70 -0.79
N GLU A 44 -11.00 13.45 -0.81
CA GLU A 44 -10.54 12.42 0.13
C GLU A 44 -9.04 12.14 -0.05
N LEU A 45 -8.57 11.99 -1.28
CA LEU A 45 -7.16 11.74 -1.57
C LEU A 45 -6.28 12.92 -1.15
N GLU A 46 -6.72 14.15 -1.39
CA GLU A 46 -6.01 15.36 -0.98
C GLU A 46 -5.83 15.42 0.54
N LEU A 47 -6.88 15.07 1.29
CA LEU A 47 -6.82 15.01 2.75
C LEU A 47 -5.84 13.92 3.24
N ILE A 48 -5.81 12.77 2.59
CA ILE A 48 -4.87 11.70 2.94
C ILE A 48 -3.43 12.15 2.67
N ILE A 49 -3.17 12.79 1.54
CA ILE A 49 -1.83 13.31 1.19
C ILE A 49 -1.33 14.29 2.27
N ALA A 50 -2.22 15.10 2.82
CA ALA A 50 -1.88 16.08 3.85
C ALA A 50 -1.74 15.48 5.26
N ASP A 51 -2.15 14.23 5.47
CA ASP A 51 -2.19 13.60 6.78
C ASP A 51 -0.88 12.84 7.08
N ASP A 52 -0.10 13.32 8.05
CA ASP A 52 1.16 12.70 8.46
C ASP A 52 0.98 11.34 9.15
N LYS A 53 -0.25 11.01 9.59
CA LYS A 53 -0.57 9.69 10.15
C LYS A 53 -0.84 8.65 9.07
N LYS A 54 -1.03 9.09 7.84
CA LYS A 54 -1.34 8.26 6.66
C LYS A 54 -0.37 8.59 5.52
N PRO A 55 0.95 8.39 5.71
CA PRO A 55 1.91 8.80 4.69
C PRO A 55 1.75 7.99 3.41
N ILE A 56 1.73 8.70 2.29
CA ILE A 56 1.77 8.10 0.96
C ILE A 56 3.15 8.38 0.36
N PHE A 57 3.80 7.34 -0.13
CA PHE A 57 5.07 7.45 -0.85
C PHE A 57 4.85 7.12 -2.33
N VAL A 58 5.56 7.82 -3.19
CA VAL A 58 5.53 7.57 -4.63
C VAL A 58 6.95 7.34 -5.14
N ALA A 59 7.06 6.42 -6.09
CA ALA A 59 8.24 6.28 -6.93
C ALA A 59 7.97 7.04 -8.22
N VAL A 60 8.84 7.99 -8.56
CA VAL A 60 8.69 8.83 -9.74
C VAL A 60 9.92 8.72 -10.64
N ASP A 61 9.71 8.91 -11.94
CA ASP A 61 10.80 8.97 -12.92
C ASP A 61 11.44 10.38 -12.94
N ASP A 62 12.38 10.60 -13.85
CA ASP A 62 13.08 11.87 -13.98
C ASP A 62 12.18 13.02 -14.43
N GLU A 63 11.02 12.70 -15.01
CA GLU A 63 10.01 13.68 -15.41
C GLU A 63 8.86 13.81 -14.40
N GLU A 64 9.04 13.26 -13.19
CA GLU A 64 8.06 13.27 -12.10
C GLU A 64 6.77 12.48 -12.38
N HIS A 65 6.81 11.52 -13.31
CA HIS A 65 5.67 10.62 -13.52
C HIS A 65 5.65 9.54 -12.44
N VAL A 66 4.47 9.26 -11.90
CA VAL A 66 4.28 8.24 -10.85
C VAL A 66 4.38 6.85 -11.48
N MET A 67 5.36 6.08 -11.01
CA MET A 67 5.59 4.69 -11.43
C MET A 67 5.04 3.68 -10.44
N GLY A 68 4.87 4.07 -9.19
CA GLY A 68 4.34 3.24 -8.13
C GLY A 68 4.04 4.05 -6.89
N TYR A 69 3.28 3.47 -5.97
CA TYR A 69 2.95 4.10 -4.70
C TYR A 69 2.92 3.10 -3.55
N ALA A 70 3.00 3.64 -2.33
CA ALA A 70 2.69 2.92 -1.11
C ALA A 70 1.82 3.81 -0.21
N PHE A 71 0.61 3.36 0.08
CA PHE A 71 -0.27 3.97 1.08
C PHE A 71 0.01 3.33 2.42
N CYS A 72 0.35 4.12 3.41
CA CYS A 72 0.71 3.64 4.74
C CYS A 72 -0.19 4.28 5.82
N LEU A 73 -0.24 3.64 6.96
CA LEU A 73 -1.00 4.10 8.11
C LEU A 73 -0.27 3.69 9.38
N PHE A 74 -0.01 4.64 10.27
CA PHE A 74 0.47 4.32 11.61
C PHE A 74 -0.67 3.77 12.47
N GLN A 75 -0.39 2.66 13.15
CA GLN A 75 -1.31 2.02 14.08
C GLN A 75 -0.64 1.87 15.45
N GLN A 76 -1.33 2.28 16.48
CA GLN A 76 -0.87 2.15 17.86
C GLN A 76 -2.07 2.12 18.80
N HIS A 77 -2.10 1.15 19.71
CA HIS A 77 -3.18 0.96 20.68
C HIS A 77 -2.72 1.44 22.06
N LEU A 78 -2.87 2.74 22.30
CA LEU A 78 -2.56 3.33 23.60
C LEU A 78 -3.67 3.02 24.61
N ASN A 79 -3.27 2.64 25.84
CA ASN A 79 -4.21 2.35 26.93
C ASN A 79 -5.25 1.27 26.60
N ASN A 80 -4.88 0.31 25.77
CA ASN A 80 -5.75 -0.82 25.43
C ASN A 80 -5.68 -1.88 26.53
N ASN A 81 -6.82 -2.53 26.84
CA ASN A 81 -6.88 -3.49 27.94
C ASN A 81 -6.08 -4.78 27.66
N ILE A 82 -5.88 -5.16 26.40
CA ILE A 82 -5.22 -6.43 26.03
C ILE A 82 -4.05 -6.28 25.08
N LEU A 83 -3.98 -5.20 24.32
CA LEU A 83 -2.91 -4.95 23.35
C LEU A 83 -1.84 -4.05 23.96
N THR A 84 -0.59 -4.35 23.64
CA THR A 84 0.55 -3.48 23.99
C THR A 84 0.55 -2.21 23.14
N ASP A 85 1.33 -1.23 23.53
CA ASP A 85 1.41 0.07 22.85
C ASP A 85 2.46 0.12 21.73
N ILE A 86 2.82 -1.01 21.17
CA ILE A 86 3.75 -1.04 20.02
C ILE A 86 3.21 -0.21 18.87
N LYS A 87 4.13 0.45 18.18
CA LYS A 87 3.82 1.22 16.97
C LYS A 87 4.03 0.36 15.75
N THR A 88 3.03 0.29 14.90
CA THR A 88 3.05 -0.47 13.65
C THR A 88 2.92 0.48 12.47
N LEU A 89 3.69 0.26 11.41
CA LEU A 89 3.40 0.86 10.12
C LEU A 89 2.65 -0.17 9.28
N TYR A 90 1.41 0.13 8.95
CA TYR A 90 0.56 -0.70 8.10
C TYR A 90 0.63 -0.20 6.66
N ILE A 91 0.98 -1.09 5.72
CA ILE A 91 0.85 -0.82 4.29
C ILE A 91 -0.56 -1.19 3.87
N ASP A 92 -1.37 -0.17 3.60
CA ASP A 92 -2.74 -0.37 3.13
C ASP A 92 -2.77 -0.84 1.68
N ASP A 93 -1.86 -0.30 0.86
CA ASP A 93 -1.77 -0.63 -0.56
C ASP A 93 -0.37 -0.31 -1.09
N LEU A 94 0.18 -1.19 -1.91
CA LEU A 94 1.42 -0.98 -2.63
C LEU A 94 1.21 -1.45 -4.07
N CYS A 95 1.45 -0.57 -5.01
CA CYS A 95 1.19 -0.82 -6.43
C CYS A 95 2.31 -0.24 -7.29
N VAL A 96 2.67 -0.97 -8.34
CA VAL A 96 3.57 -0.52 -9.39
C VAL A 96 2.81 -0.58 -10.72
N ASP A 97 3.02 0.41 -11.57
CA ASP A 97 2.42 0.45 -12.91
C ASP A 97 2.70 -0.89 -13.63
N GLU A 98 1.66 -1.52 -14.13
CA GLU A 98 1.73 -2.83 -14.78
C GLU A 98 2.69 -2.85 -15.98
N SER A 99 2.85 -1.72 -16.66
CA SER A 99 3.78 -1.57 -17.80
C SER A 99 5.26 -1.54 -17.38
N LEU A 100 5.54 -1.34 -16.08
CA LEU A 100 6.89 -1.19 -15.53
C LEU A 100 7.29 -2.34 -14.61
N ARG A 101 6.55 -3.43 -14.60
CA ARG A 101 6.89 -4.62 -13.81
C ARG A 101 8.20 -5.23 -14.30
N GLY A 102 8.95 -5.85 -13.37
CA GLY A 102 10.26 -6.44 -13.65
C GLY A 102 11.44 -5.47 -13.54
N MET A 103 11.18 -4.19 -13.24
CA MET A 103 12.22 -3.17 -13.03
C MET A 103 12.59 -2.96 -11.55
N HIS A 104 12.15 -3.85 -10.68
CA HIS A 104 12.42 -3.83 -9.23
C HIS A 104 11.90 -2.59 -8.50
N ILE A 105 10.97 -1.85 -9.09
CA ILE A 105 10.39 -0.63 -8.49
C ILE A 105 9.64 -0.99 -7.19
N GLY A 106 8.86 -2.06 -7.20
CA GLY A 106 8.13 -2.53 -6.01
C GLY A 106 9.05 -2.86 -4.85
N ARG A 107 10.16 -3.53 -5.10
CA ARG A 107 11.14 -3.87 -4.07
C ARG A 107 11.81 -2.62 -3.50
N GLN A 108 12.19 -1.68 -4.34
CA GLN A 108 12.79 -0.43 -3.89
C GLN A 108 11.81 0.40 -3.08
N LEU A 109 10.54 0.45 -3.51
CA LEU A 109 9.48 1.15 -2.78
C LEU A 109 9.21 0.49 -1.42
N TYR A 110 9.14 -0.83 -1.37
CA TYR A 110 9.02 -1.58 -0.12
C TYR A 110 10.20 -1.31 0.82
N ASP A 111 11.43 -1.37 0.32
CA ASP A 111 12.63 -1.13 1.13
C ASP A 111 12.66 0.30 1.68
N TYR A 112 12.20 1.28 0.90
CA TYR A 112 12.06 2.66 1.36
C TYR A 112 11.07 2.77 2.53
N VAL A 113 9.91 2.15 2.39
CA VAL A 113 8.86 2.14 3.44
C VAL A 113 9.35 1.42 4.69
N LEU A 114 10.07 0.31 4.53
CA LEU A 114 10.65 -0.44 5.65
C LEU A 114 11.66 0.42 6.43
N ASN A 115 12.53 1.13 5.72
CA ASN A 115 13.49 2.04 6.36
C ASN A 115 12.78 3.20 7.07
N PHE A 116 11.76 3.77 6.44
CA PHE A 116 10.92 4.78 7.06
C PHE A 116 10.29 4.28 8.37
N ALA A 117 9.73 3.07 8.37
CA ALA A 117 9.17 2.48 9.59
C ALA A 117 10.20 2.35 10.71
N LYS A 118 11.42 1.93 10.38
CA LYS A 118 12.53 1.84 11.35
C LYS A 118 12.90 3.21 11.92
N GLU A 119 13.03 4.21 11.07
CA GLU A 119 13.34 5.59 11.47
C GLU A 119 12.25 6.19 12.38
N GLN A 120 11.00 5.79 12.17
CA GLN A 120 9.87 6.23 12.99
C GLN A 120 9.70 5.45 14.29
N GLY A 121 10.60 4.51 14.60
CA GLY A 121 10.54 3.71 15.82
C GLY A 121 9.44 2.65 15.83
N CYS A 122 8.99 2.20 14.68
CA CYS A 122 7.99 1.14 14.59
C CYS A 122 8.58 -0.20 15.02
N TYR A 123 7.78 -0.98 15.76
CA TYR A 123 8.12 -2.34 16.16
C TYR A 123 8.05 -3.30 14.97
N ASN A 124 7.05 -3.14 14.11
CA ASN A 124 6.83 -3.98 12.95
C ASN A 124 6.21 -3.20 11.78
N LEU A 125 6.21 -3.85 10.63
CA LEU A 125 5.51 -3.43 9.44
C LEU A 125 4.55 -4.56 9.07
N THR A 126 3.29 -4.23 8.83
CA THR A 126 2.24 -5.21 8.51
C THR A 126 1.50 -4.83 7.23
N LEU A 127 0.88 -5.80 6.63
CA LEU A 127 -0.04 -5.62 5.51
C LEU A 127 -0.98 -6.80 5.41
N ASN A 128 -2.05 -6.65 4.64
CA ASN A 128 -2.92 -7.74 4.26
C ASN A 128 -2.79 -8.00 2.76
N VAL A 129 -2.85 -9.26 2.37
CA VAL A 129 -2.84 -9.66 0.98
C VAL A 129 -3.98 -10.64 0.71
N TRP A 130 -4.71 -10.41 -0.38
CA TRP A 130 -5.77 -11.32 -0.79
C TRP A 130 -5.17 -12.63 -1.29
N SER A 131 -5.70 -13.77 -0.82
CA SER A 131 -5.18 -15.09 -1.20
C SER A 131 -5.28 -15.35 -2.71
N CYS A 132 -6.23 -14.72 -3.40
CA CYS A 132 -6.34 -14.79 -4.86
C CYS A 132 -5.25 -14.01 -5.61
N ASN A 133 -4.51 -13.13 -4.93
CA ASN A 133 -3.40 -12.39 -5.52
C ASN A 133 -2.06 -13.09 -5.22
N GLU A 134 -1.82 -14.19 -5.95
CA GLU A 134 -0.63 -15.03 -5.73
C GLU A 134 0.68 -14.29 -6.01
N SER A 135 0.71 -13.40 -6.99
CA SER A 135 1.93 -12.66 -7.32
C SER A 135 2.33 -11.68 -6.20
N ALA A 136 1.37 -11.03 -5.58
CA ALA A 136 1.61 -10.18 -4.42
C ALA A 136 2.09 -11.00 -3.22
N MET A 137 1.47 -12.15 -2.96
CA MET A 137 1.88 -13.06 -1.88
C MET A 137 3.35 -13.45 -2.05
N LYS A 138 3.75 -13.91 -3.23
CA LYS A 138 5.13 -14.29 -3.53
C LYS A 138 6.11 -13.12 -3.38
N PHE A 139 5.69 -11.93 -3.81
CA PHE A 139 6.50 -10.72 -3.65
C PHE A 139 6.79 -10.42 -2.18
N TYR A 140 5.77 -10.45 -1.33
CA TYR A 140 5.94 -10.16 0.10
C TYR A 140 6.73 -11.26 0.82
N GLU A 141 6.55 -12.51 0.45
CA GLU A 141 7.37 -13.62 0.97
C GLU A 141 8.86 -13.41 0.64
N LYS A 142 9.18 -12.99 -0.57
CA LYS A 142 10.55 -12.64 -0.98
C LYS A 142 11.10 -11.44 -0.22
N CYS A 143 10.24 -10.53 0.22
CA CYS A 143 10.62 -9.41 1.08
C CYS A 143 10.89 -9.82 2.53
N GLY A 144 10.61 -11.06 2.89
CA GLY A 144 10.85 -11.61 4.23
C GLY A 144 9.65 -11.49 5.17
N LEU A 145 8.47 -11.13 4.68
CA LEU A 145 7.27 -11.13 5.51
C LEU A 145 6.79 -12.56 5.74
N VAL A 146 6.23 -12.77 6.92
CA VAL A 146 5.63 -14.05 7.32
C VAL A 146 4.18 -13.83 7.74
N PRO A 147 3.31 -14.83 7.61
CA PRO A 147 1.93 -14.70 8.07
C PRO A 147 1.86 -14.35 9.56
N GLN A 148 1.10 -13.31 9.89
CA GLN A 148 0.82 -12.89 11.27
C GLN A 148 -0.52 -13.44 11.75
N LYS A 149 -1.53 -13.36 10.90
CA LYS A 149 -2.89 -13.85 11.13
C LYS A 149 -3.51 -14.25 9.81
N VAL A 150 -4.57 -15.04 9.85
CA VAL A 150 -5.29 -15.51 8.67
C VAL A 150 -6.76 -15.15 8.80
N GLY A 151 -7.29 -14.43 7.81
CA GLY A 151 -8.72 -14.21 7.65
C GLY A 151 -9.36 -15.40 6.96
N MET A 152 -10.47 -15.88 7.50
CA MET A 152 -11.21 -17.02 6.95
C MET A 152 -12.64 -16.58 6.60
N GLU A 153 -13.19 -17.14 5.53
CA GLU A 153 -14.59 -16.89 5.17
C GLU A 153 -15.31 -18.19 4.81
N LYS A 154 -16.63 -18.14 4.88
CA LYS A 154 -17.51 -19.16 4.32
C LYS A 154 -18.62 -18.47 3.56
N ILE A 155 -18.75 -18.75 2.28
CA ILE A 155 -19.86 -18.25 1.47
C ILE A 155 -21.13 -19.02 1.88
N LEU A 156 -22.22 -18.30 2.17
CA LEU A 156 -23.49 -18.87 2.64
C LEU A 156 -24.44 -19.19 1.50
#